data_346ffbdcbc468d4a2934f1817a2a8c23
#
_entry.id   346ffbdcbc468d4a2934f1817a2a8c23
#
_cell.length_a   1.000
_cell.length_b   1.000
_cell.length_c   1.000
_cell.angle_alpha   90.00
_cell.angle_beta   90.00
_cell.angle_gamma   90.00
#
_symmetry.space_group_name_H-M   'P 1'
#
loop_
_entity.id
_entity.type
_entity.pdbx_description
1 polymer ?
#
loop_
_entity_poly.entity_id
_entity_poly.type
_entity_poly.pdbx_seq_one_letter_code
_entity_poly.pdbx_strand_id
1 'polypeptide(L)'
;MIETVLDYASVKGWREGDNPARWKGNLEYVLARKKPPVKHNRAVSIEDAPKLYRELVVMKTSGSQCAAFALLTAARNGEARNVTAEQIDWKHGVWNVPAVLMKRGVDHAVPLSLQAIGLLNQQPLETDLMFPGLRNRVMSDNTVRKALVTGELV
;
A
#
# COMPACT_ATOMS: atom_id res chain seq x y z
N MET A 1 15.70 -18.00 1.96
CA MET A 1 15.83 -17.73 3.41
C MET A 1 16.57 -18.84 4.16
N ILE A 2 16.18 -20.14 4.13
CA ILE A 2 16.92 -21.23 4.81
C ILE A 2 18.33 -21.38 4.22
N GLU A 3 18.45 -21.39 2.90
CA GLU A 3 19.76 -21.43 2.19
C GLU A 3 20.70 -20.34 2.70
N THR A 4 20.23 -19.09 2.76
CA THR A 4 21.03 -17.94 3.22
C THR A 4 21.50 -18.08 4.68
N VAL A 5 20.66 -18.63 5.56
CA VAL A 5 21.02 -18.85 6.97
C VAL A 5 22.10 -19.92 7.09
N LEU A 6 21.97 -21.01 6.34
CA LEU A 6 22.96 -22.10 6.36
C LEU A 6 24.28 -21.67 5.70
N ASP A 7 24.26 -20.86 4.65
CA ASP A 7 25.46 -20.28 4.04
C ASP A 7 26.19 -19.38 5.04
N TYR A 8 25.43 -18.53 5.77
CA TYR A 8 26.01 -17.70 6.83
C TYR A 8 26.65 -18.53 7.94
N ALA A 9 25.99 -19.62 8.39
CA ALA A 9 26.53 -20.50 9.39
C ALA A 9 27.85 -21.18 8.94
N SER A 10 27.95 -21.54 7.64
CA SER A 10 29.19 -22.09 7.07
C SER A 10 30.30 -21.03 7.03
N VAL A 11 30.01 -19.79 6.62
CA VAL A 11 30.96 -18.69 6.63
C VAL A 11 31.50 -18.38 8.04
N LYS A 12 30.63 -18.53 9.05
CA LYS A 12 31.00 -18.36 10.47
C LYS A 12 31.76 -19.56 11.08
N GLY A 13 31.96 -20.63 10.32
CA GLY A 13 32.57 -21.84 10.84
C GLY A 13 31.69 -22.65 11.83
N TRP A 14 30.42 -22.33 11.93
CA TRP A 14 29.46 -23.03 12.80
C TRP A 14 28.93 -24.33 12.19
N ARG A 15 29.18 -24.53 10.90
CA ARG A 15 28.76 -25.70 10.15
C ARG A 15 29.79 -26.03 9.06
N GLU A 16 30.02 -27.33 8.88
CA GLU A 16 30.85 -27.87 7.80
C GLU A 16 29.99 -28.59 6.74
N GLY A 17 30.57 -28.79 5.57
CA GLY A 17 29.92 -29.49 4.44
C GLY A 17 28.99 -28.62 3.62
N ASP A 18 28.48 -29.20 2.53
CA ASP A 18 27.61 -28.53 1.57
C ASP A 18 26.28 -28.10 2.16
N ASN A 19 25.74 -26.99 1.66
CA ASN A 19 24.45 -26.47 2.08
C ASN A 19 23.30 -27.34 1.52
N PRO A 20 22.60 -28.14 2.34
CA PRO A 20 21.52 -29.01 1.88
C PRO A 20 20.29 -28.23 1.36
N ALA A 21 20.17 -26.94 1.73
CA ALA A 21 19.10 -26.06 1.27
C ALA A 21 19.47 -25.28 0.01
N ARG A 22 20.63 -25.55 -0.59
CA ARG A 22 21.03 -24.91 -1.85
C ARG A 22 19.97 -25.20 -2.91
N TRP A 23 19.43 -24.12 -3.48
CA TRP A 23 18.41 -24.28 -4.52
C TRP A 23 19.01 -24.72 -5.85
N LYS A 24 19.96 -23.92 -6.36
CA LYS A 24 20.58 -24.14 -7.67
C LYS A 24 21.54 -25.31 -7.59
N GLY A 25 21.37 -26.27 -8.51
CA GLY A 25 22.22 -27.46 -8.59
C GLY A 25 21.90 -28.54 -7.54
N ASN A 26 20.87 -28.37 -6.69
CA ASN A 26 20.46 -29.34 -5.68
C ASN A 26 18.92 -29.44 -5.60
N LEU A 27 18.26 -28.64 -4.78
CA LEU A 27 16.81 -28.77 -4.53
C LEU A 27 15.95 -28.52 -5.79
N GLU A 28 16.44 -27.80 -6.76
CA GLU A 28 15.72 -27.56 -8.03
C GLU A 28 15.43 -28.84 -8.82
N TYR A 29 16.20 -29.92 -8.63
CA TYR A 29 15.99 -31.20 -9.28
C TYR A 29 15.08 -32.14 -8.49
N VAL A 30 15.00 -31.92 -7.18
CA VAL A 30 14.25 -32.79 -6.26
C VAL A 30 12.86 -32.23 -5.95
N LEU A 31 12.76 -30.91 -5.82
CA LEU A 31 11.51 -30.23 -5.49
C LEU A 31 10.80 -29.78 -6.78
N ALA A 32 9.65 -30.39 -7.05
CA ALA A 32 8.81 -29.94 -8.15
C ALA A 32 8.43 -28.44 -8.00
N ARG A 33 8.72 -27.63 -9.01
CA ARG A 33 8.26 -26.24 -9.10
C ARG A 33 6.76 -26.18 -9.40
N LYS A 34 5.92 -26.71 -8.54
CA LYS A 34 4.49 -26.42 -8.62
C LYS A 34 4.27 -24.98 -8.15
N LYS A 35 4.35 -24.05 -9.08
CA LYS A 35 3.75 -22.73 -8.84
C LYS A 35 2.24 -22.96 -8.80
N PRO A 36 1.57 -22.74 -7.66
CA PRO A 36 0.11 -22.75 -7.66
C PRO A 36 -0.38 -21.74 -8.71
N PRO A 37 -1.51 -21.99 -9.38
CA PRO A 37 -2.05 -21.02 -10.32
C PRO A 37 -2.21 -19.68 -9.60
N VAL A 38 -1.66 -18.63 -10.20
CA VAL A 38 -1.75 -17.28 -9.63
C VAL A 38 -3.21 -16.85 -9.73
N LYS A 39 -3.91 -16.88 -8.60
CA LYS A 39 -5.25 -16.30 -8.53
C LYS A 39 -5.07 -14.79 -8.34
N HIS A 40 -5.33 -14.04 -9.41
CA HIS A 40 -5.32 -12.58 -9.32
C HIS A 40 -6.43 -12.10 -8.37
N ASN A 41 -6.14 -11.07 -7.60
CA ASN A 41 -7.17 -10.38 -6.82
C ASN A 41 -8.17 -9.75 -7.79
N ARG A 42 -9.44 -9.67 -7.37
CA ARG A 42 -10.44 -8.91 -8.11
C ARG A 42 -10.03 -7.45 -8.17
N ALA A 43 -10.22 -6.83 -9.31
CA ALA A 43 -10.02 -5.41 -9.52
C ALA A 43 -11.32 -4.78 -10.01
N VAL A 44 -11.57 -3.55 -9.60
CA VAL A 44 -12.70 -2.75 -10.09
C VAL A 44 -12.42 -2.38 -11.54
N SER A 45 -13.42 -2.48 -12.41
CA SER A 45 -13.31 -2.04 -13.79
C SER A 45 -13.18 -0.51 -13.86
N ILE A 46 -12.65 0.00 -14.97
CA ILE A 46 -12.54 1.45 -15.17
C ILE A 46 -13.94 2.09 -15.23
N GLU A 47 -14.89 1.38 -15.80
CA GLU A 47 -16.28 1.80 -15.93
C GLU A 47 -16.98 1.92 -14.57
N ASP A 48 -16.64 1.04 -13.61
CA ASP A 48 -17.22 1.02 -12.26
C ASP A 48 -16.47 1.96 -11.28
N ALA A 49 -15.27 2.39 -11.59
CA ALA A 49 -14.48 3.26 -10.71
C ALA A 49 -15.21 4.56 -10.32
N PRO A 50 -15.96 5.27 -11.19
CA PRO A 50 -16.71 6.46 -10.80
C PRO A 50 -17.87 6.14 -9.83
N LYS A 51 -18.48 4.95 -9.92
CA LYS A 51 -19.52 4.51 -8.99
C LYS A 51 -18.91 4.25 -7.63
N LEU A 52 -17.83 3.48 -7.58
CA LEU A 52 -17.09 3.21 -6.34
C LEU A 52 -16.65 4.51 -5.64
N TYR A 53 -16.11 5.46 -6.39
CA TYR A 53 -15.70 6.76 -5.84
C TYR A 53 -16.86 7.46 -5.14
N ARG A 54 -18.04 7.55 -5.78
CA ARG A 54 -19.22 8.17 -5.17
C ARG A 54 -19.66 7.47 -3.89
N GLU A 55 -19.66 6.16 -3.87
CA GLU A 55 -20.00 5.36 -2.68
C GLU A 55 -19.02 5.62 -1.53
N LEU A 56 -17.74 5.63 -1.81
CA LEU A 56 -16.69 5.90 -0.82
C LEU A 56 -16.83 7.31 -0.20
N VAL A 57 -17.13 8.32 -1.02
CA VAL A 57 -17.30 9.70 -0.55
C VAL A 57 -18.56 9.85 0.33
N VAL A 58 -19.64 9.16 0.00
CA VAL A 58 -20.89 9.20 0.77
C VAL A 58 -20.75 8.57 2.15
N MET A 59 -19.91 7.55 2.30
CA MET A 59 -19.68 6.87 3.61
C MET A 59 -19.07 7.79 4.68
N LYS A 60 -18.35 8.85 4.31
CA LYS A 60 -17.73 9.84 5.22
C LYS A 60 -16.89 9.26 6.37
N THR A 61 -16.40 8.04 6.25
CA THR A 61 -15.45 7.47 7.23
C THR A 61 -14.02 7.78 6.82
N SER A 62 -13.10 7.89 7.78
CA SER A 62 -11.68 8.12 7.47
C SER A 62 -11.11 7.03 6.54
N GLY A 63 -11.54 5.77 6.70
CA GLY A 63 -11.12 4.67 5.83
C GLY A 63 -11.66 4.80 4.39
N SER A 64 -12.92 5.20 4.21
CA SER A 64 -13.51 5.39 2.88
C SER A 64 -12.94 6.62 2.17
N GLN A 65 -12.68 7.70 2.90
CA GLN A 65 -12.04 8.90 2.38
C GLN A 65 -10.59 8.61 1.92
N CYS A 66 -9.84 7.84 2.72
CA CYS A 66 -8.50 7.37 2.34
C CYS A 66 -8.55 6.48 1.08
N ALA A 67 -9.53 5.57 0.97
CA ALA A 67 -9.73 4.74 -0.21
C ALA A 67 -10.06 5.57 -1.46
N ALA A 68 -10.94 6.58 -1.32
CA ALA A 68 -11.27 7.51 -2.39
C ALA A 68 -10.05 8.33 -2.84
N PHE A 69 -9.23 8.80 -1.90
CA PHE A 69 -7.98 9.50 -2.20
C PHE A 69 -6.99 8.59 -2.94
N ALA A 70 -6.81 7.35 -2.48
CA ALA A 70 -5.96 6.37 -3.14
C ALA A 70 -6.44 6.07 -4.57
N LEU A 71 -7.76 5.99 -4.80
CA LEU A 71 -8.34 5.80 -6.12
C LEU A 71 -8.04 6.99 -7.06
N LEU A 72 -8.18 8.23 -6.58
CA LEU A 72 -7.93 9.45 -7.37
C LEU A 72 -6.46 9.68 -7.70
N THR A 73 -5.54 9.20 -6.85
CA THR A 73 -4.10 9.44 -6.99
C THR A 73 -3.34 8.22 -7.50
N ALA A 74 -4.00 7.06 -7.64
CA ALA A 74 -3.38 5.76 -7.91
C ALA A 74 -2.27 5.41 -6.89
N ALA A 75 -2.31 6.00 -5.68
CA ALA A 75 -1.34 5.78 -4.63
C ALA A 75 -1.50 4.40 -3.99
N ARG A 76 -0.40 3.86 -3.48
CA ARG A 76 -0.48 2.65 -2.67
C ARG A 76 -1.18 2.94 -1.35
N ASN A 77 -1.90 1.94 -0.84
CA ASN A 77 -2.61 2.05 0.43
C ASN A 77 -1.69 2.53 1.58
N GLY A 78 -0.45 2.02 1.65
CA GLY A 78 0.53 2.48 2.63
C GLY A 78 0.92 3.96 2.48
N GLU A 79 1.01 4.47 1.27
CA GLU A 79 1.29 5.88 0.99
C GLU A 79 0.08 6.75 1.39
N ALA A 80 -1.11 6.42 0.91
CA ALA A 80 -2.34 7.18 1.18
C ALA A 80 -2.70 7.27 2.67
N ARG A 81 -2.45 6.22 3.46
CA ARG A 81 -2.71 6.21 4.91
C ARG A 81 -1.77 7.11 5.72
N ASN A 82 -0.61 7.43 5.16
CA ASN A 82 0.42 8.23 5.80
C ASN A 82 0.48 9.68 5.26
N VAL A 83 -0.51 10.09 4.46
CA VAL A 83 -0.54 11.46 3.94
C VAL A 83 -0.77 12.46 5.07
N THR A 84 0.07 13.50 5.11
CA THR A 84 -0.02 14.60 6.07
C THR A 84 -0.26 15.92 5.36
N ALA A 85 -0.80 16.90 6.09
CA ALA A 85 -1.05 18.24 5.57
C ALA A 85 0.22 18.92 5.05
N GLU A 86 1.36 18.70 5.71
CA GLU A 86 2.67 19.26 5.34
C GLU A 86 3.20 18.74 4.00
N GLN A 87 2.77 17.53 3.58
CA GLN A 87 3.16 16.97 2.30
C GLN A 87 2.41 17.59 1.12
N ILE A 88 1.35 18.37 1.37
CA ILE A 88 0.52 18.95 0.32
C ILE A 88 0.97 20.37 -0.01
N ASP A 89 1.45 20.58 -1.22
CA ASP A 89 1.59 21.90 -1.80
C ASP A 89 0.22 22.36 -2.32
N TRP A 90 -0.51 23.04 -1.44
CA TRP A 90 -1.86 23.55 -1.73
C TRP A 90 -1.88 24.58 -2.85
N LYS A 91 -0.79 25.34 -3.03
CA LYS A 91 -0.68 26.37 -4.05
C LYS A 91 -0.59 25.78 -5.46
N HIS A 92 0.16 24.71 -5.61
CA HIS A 92 0.39 24.06 -6.90
C HIS A 92 -0.45 22.80 -7.09
N GLY A 93 -1.20 22.36 -6.07
CA GLY A 93 -2.02 21.15 -6.12
C GLY A 93 -1.18 19.89 -6.27
N VAL A 94 -0.10 19.76 -5.50
CA VAL A 94 0.82 18.62 -5.58
C VAL A 94 0.97 17.98 -4.21
N TRP A 95 0.92 16.66 -4.18
CA TRP A 95 1.30 15.87 -3.01
C TRP A 95 2.73 15.36 -3.15
N ASN A 96 3.60 15.81 -2.26
CA ASN A 96 5.01 15.40 -2.18
C ASN A 96 5.15 14.20 -1.26
N VAL A 97 5.24 12.99 -1.83
CA VAL A 97 5.40 11.75 -1.08
C VAL A 97 6.87 11.57 -0.73
N PRO A 98 7.25 11.57 0.56
CA PRO A 98 8.65 11.45 0.95
C PRO A 98 9.21 10.05 0.68
N ALA A 99 10.50 9.98 0.37
CA ALA A 99 11.23 8.75 0.04
C ALA A 99 11.03 7.61 1.04
N VAL A 100 10.88 7.94 2.33
CA VAL A 100 10.66 6.98 3.42
C VAL A 100 9.35 6.18 3.26
N LEU A 101 8.35 6.75 2.62
CA LEU A 101 7.08 6.08 2.32
C LEU A 101 7.13 5.31 0.98
N MET A 102 8.12 5.58 0.14
CA MET A 102 8.23 5.01 -1.19
C MET A 102 9.01 3.72 -1.21
N LYS A 103 8.49 2.70 -1.88
CA LYS A 103 9.19 1.40 -2.04
C LYS A 103 10.58 1.53 -2.69
N ARG A 104 10.78 2.57 -3.51
CA ARG A 104 12.06 2.84 -4.20
C ARG A 104 12.99 3.75 -3.41
N GLY A 105 12.54 4.32 -2.28
CA GLY A 105 13.35 5.24 -1.48
C GLY A 105 13.68 6.55 -2.19
N VAL A 106 12.81 7.02 -3.08
CA VAL A 106 12.96 8.29 -3.81
C VAL A 106 11.68 9.10 -3.65
N ASP A 107 11.80 10.39 -3.42
CA ASP A 107 10.66 11.31 -3.32
C ASP A 107 9.82 11.26 -4.60
N HIS A 108 8.51 11.38 -4.45
CA HIS A 108 7.59 11.32 -5.56
C HIS A 108 6.54 12.43 -5.48
N ALA A 109 6.42 13.23 -6.54
CA ALA A 109 5.41 14.27 -6.64
C ALA A 109 4.18 13.75 -7.41
N VAL A 110 3.01 13.82 -6.79
CA VAL A 110 1.73 13.39 -7.35
C VAL A 110 0.86 14.62 -7.59
N PRO A 111 0.54 14.97 -8.84
CA PRO A 111 -0.39 16.05 -9.12
C PRO A 111 -1.79 15.66 -8.64
N LEU A 112 -2.46 16.58 -7.95
CA LEU A 112 -3.77 16.36 -7.37
C LEU A 112 -4.86 16.92 -8.30
N SER A 113 -5.88 16.11 -8.58
CA SER A 113 -7.09 16.57 -9.24
C SER A 113 -7.89 17.50 -8.32
N LEU A 114 -8.80 18.30 -8.90
CA LEU A 114 -9.72 19.14 -8.11
C LEU A 114 -10.55 18.32 -7.12
N GLN A 115 -10.92 17.10 -7.50
CA GLN A 115 -11.65 16.17 -6.63
C GLN A 115 -10.79 15.71 -5.44
N ALA A 116 -9.50 15.42 -5.68
CA ALA A 116 -8.58 15.03 -4.60
C ALA A 116 -8.34 16.20 -3.63
N ILE A 117 -8.15 17.41 -4.14
CA ILE A 117 -8.03 18.63 -3.33
C ILE A 117 -9.32 18.86 -2.52
N GLY A 118 -10.50 18.76 -3.17
CA GLY A 118 -11.79 18.91 -2.50
C GLY A 118 -12.00 17.87 -1.39
N LEU A 119 -11.53 16.64 -1.58
CA LEU A 119 -11.56 15.59 -0.58
C LEU A 119 -10.66 15.91 0.62
N LEU A 120 -9.45 16.38 0.37
CA LEU A 120 -8.50 16.76 1.42
C LEU A 120 -9.00 17.96 2.22
N ASN A 121 -9.59 18.97 1.59
CA ASN A 121 -10.15 20.16 2.26
C ASN A 121 -11.32 19.85 3.20
N GLN A 122 -11.95 18.69 3.07
CA GLN A 122 -13.03 18.26 3.95
C GLN A 122 -12.54 17.52 5.19
N GLN A 123 -11.23 17.24 5.29
CA GLN A 123 -10.68 16.51 6.43
C GLN A 123 -10.50 17.43 7.63
N PRO A 124 -10.78 16.96 8.85
CA PRO A 124 -10.51 17.72 10.06
C PRO A 124 -8.99 17.92 10.23
N LEU A 125 -8.56 19.16 10.48
CA LEU A 125 -7.15 19.50 10.70
C LEU A 125 -6.71 19.32 12.18
N GLU A 126 -7.36 18.44 12.89
CA GLU A 126 -7.04 18.16 14.30
C GLU A 126 -5.76 17.34 14.50
N THR A 127 -5.24 16.80 13.42
CA THR A 127 -4.02 15.97 13.40
C THR A 127 -3.20 16.25 12.16
N ASP A 128 -1.92 15.87 12.20
CA ASP A 128 -1.05 15.96 11.01
C ASP A 128 -1.52 15.04 9.88
N LEU A 129 -2.19 13.91 10.23
CA LEU A 129 -2.69 12.95 9.25
C LEU A 129 -3.98 13.45 8.60
N MET A 130 -4.03 13.40 7.27
CA MET A 130 -5.26 13.72 6.53
C MET A 130 -6.37 12.68 6.77
N PHE A 131 -6.01 11.42 6.97
CA PHE A 131 -6.96 10.34 7.25
C PHE A 131 -6.59 9.60 8.53
N PRO A 132 -6.87 10.19 9.71
CA PRO A 132 -6.50 9.58 10.98
C PRO A 132 -7.33 8.34 11.29
N GLY A 133 -6.69 7.34 11.87
CA GLY A 133 -7.35 6.20 12.51
C GLY A 133 -7.70 6.48 13.98
N LEU A 134 -8.00 5.42 14.73
CA LEU A 134 -8.27 5.52 16.16
C LEU A 134 -7.10 6.18 16.91
N ARG A 135 -7.42 7.07 17.85
CA ARG A 135 -6.44 7.82 18.67
C ARG A 135 -5.43 8.60 17.81
N ASN A 136 -5.88 9.14 16.68
CA ASN A 136 -5.06 9.96 15.79
C ASN A 136 -3.77 9.26 15.30
N ARG A 137 -3.82 7.93 15.13
CA ARG A 137 -2.71 7.15 14.58
C ARG A 137 -2.98 6.78 13.12
N VAL A 138 -1.94 6.40 12.41
CA VAL A 138 -2.08 5.82 11.07
C VAL A 138 -3.01 4.62 11.15
N MET A 139 -4.07 4.61 10.32
CA MET A 139 -5.04 3.53 10.31
C MET A 139 -4.42 2.22 9.81
N SER A 140 -5.01 1.09 10.19
CA SER A 140 -4.57 -0.22 9.70
C SER A 140 -4.94 -0.40 8.23
N ASP A 141 -4.20 -1.26 7.54
CA ASP A 141 -4.48 -1.68 6.17
C ASP A 141 -5.90 -2.22 6.00
N ASN A 142 -6.36 -2.99 6.98
CA ASN A 142 -7.69 -3.56 7.00
C ASN A 142 -8.82 -2.50 7.11
N THR A 143 -8.56 -1.32 7.65
CA THR A 143 -9.57 -0.26 7.75
C THR A 143 -9.97 0.24 6.36
N VAL A 144 -8.99 0.51 5.50
CA VAL A 144 -9.22 0.91 4.11
C VAL A 144 -9.85 -0.23 3.30
N ARG A 145 -9.35 -1.45 3.48
CA ARG A 145 -9.91 -2.64 2.82
C ARG A 145 -11.37 -2.89 3.18
N LYS A 146 -11.75 -2.73 4.45
CA LYS A 146 -13.15 -2.88 4.87
C LYS A 146 -14.07 -1.87 4.19
N ALA A 147 -13.62 -0.62 4.02
CA ALA A 147 -14.40 0.40 3.30
C ALA A 147 -14.67 0.00 1.84
N LEU A 148 -13.70 -0.65 1.18
CA LEU A 148 -13.88 -1.15 -0.19
C LEU A 148 -14.83 -2.35 -0.28
N VAL A 149 -14.86 -3.23 0.74
CA VAL A 149 -15.71 -4.43 0.76
C VAL A 149 -17.16 -4.10 1.14
N THR A 150 -17.37 -3.03 1.90
CA THR A 150 -18.72 -2.59 2.32
C THR A 150 -19.49 -1.91 1.17
N GLY A 151 -18.80 -1.36 0.19
CA GLY A 151 -19.39 -1.01 -1.11
C GLY A 151 -19.63 -2.31 -1.90
N GLU A 152 -20.86 -2.54 -2.39
CA GLU A 152 -21.32 -3.77 -3.07
C GLU A 152 -20.51 -4.18 -4.33
N LEU A 153 -19.35 -3.57 -4.58
CA LEU A 153 -18.58 -3.68 -5.83
C LEU A 153 -17.31 -4.56 -5.74
N VAL A 154 -17.03 -5.21 -4.61
CA VAL A 154 -15.85 -6.11 -4.49
C VAL A 154 -16.21 -7.48 -3.96
#